data_76160b71f884f4c4f067fe3a5980380c
#
_entry.id   76160b71f884f4c4f067fe3a5980380c
#
_cell.length_a   1.000
_cell.length_b   1.000
_cell.length_c   1.000
_cell.angle_alpha   90.00
_cell.angle_beta   90.00
_cell.angle_gamma   90.00
#
_symmetry.space_group_name_H-M   'P 1'
#
loop_
_entity.id
_entity.type
_entity.pdbx_description
1 polymer ?
#
loop_
_entity_poly.entity_id
_entity_poly.type
_entity_poly.pdbx_seq_one_letter_code
_entity_poly.pdbx_strand_id
1 'polypeptide(L)'
;MTRKVQVAAMVAGIIMGISSPAIRAQGLGGLGDMAGNAHQFKPYRRVHLGPKYQDTIIEAMVYECPFCRALNNQTLRWAATLPSSIHFEQMPAAVGKPWISMAQSYFAVAAIDPGILPRFDSESFHLVQDDQDSYSDPRTYALAAEKIGVRPADYLAAMRYKPIQQLVLQDIRIMGKAGIRQTPSLIICGRYVITPGSVQGNYSLYFQLANALASHCISENHLEDKTP
;
A
#
# COMPACT_ATOMS: atom_id res chain seq x y z
N MET A 1 -73.23 4.25 29.03
CA MET A 1 -73.89 5.59 29.18
C MET A 1 -72.95 6.60 28.53
N THR A 2 -73.27 6.88 27.29
CA THR A 2 -73.72 8.12 26.67
C THR A 2 -72.91 9.39 27.02
N ARG A 3 -72.24 9.96 26.07
CA ARG A 3 -72.71 11.11 25.30
C ARG A 3 -71.74 11.49 24.17
N LYS A 4 -72.28 11.44 22.96
CA LYS A 4 -71.78 12.13 21.77
C LYS A 4 -72.01 13.62 21.92
N VAL A 5 -71.03 14.45 21.57
CA VAL A 5 -71.31 15.85 21.24
C VAL A 5 -70.69 16.09 19.87
N GLN A 6 -71.59 16.30 18.91
CA GLN A 6 -71.23 16.90 17.61
C GLN A 6 -71.27 18.40 17.76
N VAL A 7 -70.23 19.08 17.24
CA VAL A 7 -70.33 20.50 16.95
C VAL A 7 -69.91 20.70 15.50
N ALA A 8 -70.85 21.07 14.70
CA ALA A 8 -70.61 21.58 13.35
C ALA A 8 -70.29 23.05 13.42
N ALA A 9 -69.27 23.47 12.70
CA ALA A 9 -69.05 24.90 12.47
C ALA A 9 -68.49 25.14 11.05
N MET A 10 -69.18 25.97 10.42
CA MET A 10 -69.21 26.51 9.07
C MET A 10 -67.85 26.87 8.45
N VAL A 11 -67.76 26.55 7.18
CA VAL A 11 -66.76 26.99 6.21
C VAL A 11 -67.08 28.44 5.80
N ALA A 12 -66.08 29.31 5.94
CA ALA A 12 -66.04 30.58 5.23
C ALA A 12 -64.77 30.59 4.41
N GLY A 13 -64.92 30.51 3.09
CA GLY A 13 -63.81 30.57 2.15
C GLY A 13 -63.29 32.01 2.02
N ILE A 14 -61.98 32.16 2.16
CA ILE A 14 -61.25 33.31 1.69
C ILE A 14 -60.19 32.79 0.72
N ILE A 15 -60.43 33.02 -0.57
CA ILE A 15 -59.46 32.78 -1.63
C ILE A 15 -58.54 34.02 -1.66
N MET A 16 -57.41 33.97 -0.99
CA MET A 16 -56.35 34.92 -1.23
C MET A 16 -55.43 34.36 -2.31
N GLY A 17 -55.46 35.02 -3.46
CA GLY A 17 -54.52 34.77 -4.54
C GLY A 17 -53.08 35.09 -4.12
N ILE A 18 -52.29 34.05 -3.96
CA ILE A 18 -50.85 34.16 -3.75
C ILE A 18 -50.18 34.23 -5.13
N SER A 19 -49.86 35.43 -5.57
CA SER A 19 -48.97 35.68 -6.70
C SER A 19 -47.58 35.17 -6.31
N SER A 20 -47.18 34.04 -6.82
CA SER A 20 -45.82 33.54 -6.67
C SER A 20 -44.86 34.42 -7.45
N PRO A 21 -43.85 35.05 -6.82
CA PRO A 21 -42.78 35.70 -7.59
C PRO A 21 -42.01 34.56 -8.31
N ALA A 22 -41.94 34.64 -9.63
CA ALA A 22 -41.07 33.82 -10.44
C ALA A 22 -39.63 34.07 -9.98
N ILE A 23 -39.07 33.15 -9.22
CA ILE A 23 -37.62 33.12 -8.93
C ILE A 23 -36.93 32.82 -10.26
N ARG A 24 -36.43 33.88 -10.87
CA ARG A 24 -35.50 33.76 -11.96
C ARG A 24 -34.31 32.97 -11.43
N ALA A 25 -34.13 31.74 -11.88
CA ALA A 25 -32.90 31.00 -11.74
C ALA A 25 -31.79 31.79 -12.44
N GLN A 26 -31.10 32.63 -11.67
CA GLN A 26 -29.83 33.16 -12.10
C GLN A 26 -28.91 31.98 -12.26
N GLY A 27 -28.51 31.74 -13.50
CA GLY A 27 -27.70 30.60 -13.88
C GLY A 27 -26.45 30.53 -13.00
N LEU A 28 -26.26 29.38 -12.39
CA LEU A 28 -24.96 28.90 -11.86
C LEU A 28 -23.99 28.74 -13.03
N GLY A 29 -23.64 29.86 -13.66
CA GLY A 29 -22.64 29.93 -14.73
C GLY A 29 -21.20 29.82 -14.22
N GLY A 30 -21.01 29.31 -13.01
CA GLY A 30 -19.67 29.14 -12.42
C GLY A 30 -19.21 27.69 -12.25
N LEU A 31 -20.01 26.70 -12.57
CA LEU A 31 -19.63 25.28 -12.44
C LEU A 31 -19.08 24.65 -13.74
N GLY A 32 -19.19 25.36 -14.87
CA GLY A 32 -18.70 24.89 -16.17
C GLY A 32 -17.19 24.98 -16.35
N ASP A 33 -16.52 25.92 -15.69
CA ASP A 33 -15.07 26.13 -15.83
C ASP A 33 -14.20 25.34 -14.85
N MET A 34 -14.80 24.71 -13.86
CA MET A 34 -14.05 23.79 -12.96
C MET A 34 -13.85 22.38 -13.54
N ALA A 35 -14.56 22.02 -14.60
CA ALA A 35 -14.38 20.72 -15.26
C ALA A 35 -13.18 20.69 -16.22
N GLY A 36 -12.62 21.84 -16.60
CA GLY A 36 -11.53 21.94 -17.56
C GLY A 36 -10.12 21.77 -16.99
N ASN A 37 -9.93 21.87 -15.69
CA ASN A 37 -8.63 21.81 -15.02
C ASN A 37 -8.56 20.80 -13.87
N ALA A 38 -9.42 19.80 -13.84
CA ALA A 38 -9.13 18.58 -13.10
C ALA A 38 -7.97 17.89 -13.86
N HIS A 39 -6.73 18.35 -13.63
CA HIS A 39 -5.58 17.50 -13.82
C HIS A 39 -5.96 16.19 -13.14
N GLN A 40 -6.15 15.14 -13.94
CA GLN A 40 -6.55 13.83 -13.46
C GLN A 40 -5.54 13.42 -12.39
N PHE A 41 -5.89 13.67 -11.12
CA PHE A 41 -5.05 13.26 -10.00
C PHE A 41 -4.99 11.74 -10.05
N LYS A 42 -3.89 11.24 -10.61
CA LYS A 42 -3.64 9.80 -10.63
C LYS A 42 -3.00 9.46 -9.29
N PRO A 43 -3.70 8.72 -8.41
CA PRO A 43 -3.17 8.36 -7.10
C PRO A 43 -2.07 7.30 -7.20
N TYR A 44 -1.40 7.22 -8.32
CA TYR A 44 -0.28 6.31 -8.58
C TYR A 44 0.72 6.94 -9.55
N ARG A 45 1.95 6.47 -9.49
CA ARG A 45 2.99 6.78 -10.47
C ARG A 45 3.22 5.58 -11.37
N ARG A 46 3.38 5.80 -12.67
CA ARG A 46 3.74 4.75 -13.62
C ARG A 46 5.24 4.49 -13.59
N VAL A 47 5.60 3.20 -13.70
CA VAL A 47 6.98 2.72 -13.80
C VAL A 47 7.04 1.59 -14.84
N HIS A 48 8.24 1.12 -15.17
CA HIS A 48 8.41 -0.01 -16.05
C HIS A 48 9.58 -0.88 -15.58
N LEU A 49 9.26 -1.98 -14.90
CA LEU A 49 10.26 -2.95 -14.44
C LEU A 49 10.49 -4.10 -15.44
N GLY A 50 9.58 -4.28 -16.39
CA GLY A 50 9.61 -5.33 -17.40
C GLY A 50 8.71 -6.52 -17.06
N PRO A 51 8.55 -7.46 -18.03
CA PRO A 51 7.55 -8.54 -17.97
C PRO A 51 7.76 -9.52 -16.80
N LYS A 52 8.98 -9.67 -16.29
CA LYS A 52 9.26 -10.52 -15.13
C LYS A 52 8.40 -10.19 -13.91
N TYR A 53 7.92 -8.94 -13.79
CA TYR A 53 7.19 -8.45 -12.62
C TYR A 53 5.70 -8.23 -12.89
N GLN A 54 5.18 -8.69 -14.03
CA GLN A 54 3.79 -8.46 -14.44
C GLN A 54 2.76 -9.09 -13.48
N ASP A 55 3.14 -10.15 -12.77
CA ASP A 55 2.29 -10.85 -11.81
C ASP A 55 2.77 -10.69 -10.36
N THR A 56 3.58 -9.66 -10.10
CA THR A 56 4.21 -9.45 -8.80
C THR A 56 3.81 -8.12 -8.18
N ILE A 57 3.48 -8.15 -6.91
CA ILE A 57 3.37 -6.96 -6.07
C ILE A 57 4.53 -6.97 -5.08
N ILE A 58 5.33 -5.91 -5.08
CA ILE A 58 6.47 -5.75 -4.19
C ILE A 58 6.16 -4.64 -3.18
N GLU A 59 6.24 -4.95 -1.89
CA GLU A 59 6.27 -3.94 -0.84
C GLU A 59 7.72 -3.53 -0.56
N ALA A 60 8.05 -2.28 -0.84
CA ALA A 60 9.31 -1.68 -0.44
C ALA A 60 9.19 -1.15 1.00
N MET A 61 9.99 -1.67 1.93
CA MET A 61 9.95 -1.31 3.34
C MET A 61 11.34 -1.15 3.95
N VAL A 62 11.41 -0.48 5.11
CA VAL A 62 12.63 -0.37 5.94
C VAL A 62 12.26 -0.40 7.42
N TYR A 63 13.15 -0.90 8.30
CA TYR A 63 12.82 -1.10 9.70
C TYR A 63 12.80 0.20 10.53
N GLU A 64 13.48 1.26 10.11
CA GLU A 64 13.38 2.57 10.76
C GLU A 64 12.10 3.34 10.42
N CYS A 65 11.29 2.87 9.46
CA CYS A 65 10.06 3.53 9.07
C CYS A 65 8.88 3.16 9.98
N PRO A 66 8.33 4.09 10.78
CA PRO A 66 7.22 3.78 11.68
C PRO A 66 5.94 3.39 10.93
N PHE A 67 5.73 3.91 9.73
CA PHE A 67 4.58 3.54 8.89
C PHE A 67 4.71 2.11 8.33
N CYS A 68 5.94 1.65 8.04
CA CYS A 68 6.17 0.25 7.66
C CYS A 68 5.78 -0.67 8.81
N ARG A 69 6.24 -0.40 10.02
CA ARG A 69 5.87 -1.17 11.22
C ARG A 69 4.35 -1.18 11.46
N ALA A 70 3.73 0.00 11.41
CA ALA A 70 2.29 0.13 11.66
C ALA A 70 1.43 -0.65 10.64
N LEU A 71 1.87 -0.73 9.37
CA LEU A 71 1.15 -1.40 8.31
C LEU A 71 1.54 -2.87 8.12
N ASN A 72 2.69 -3.33 8.61
CA ASN A 72 3.25 -4.64 8.31
C ASN A 72 2.23 -5.79 8.43
N ASN A 73 1.59 -5.93 9.60
CA ASN A 73 0.59 -6.97 9.82
C ASN A 73 -0.66 -6.83 8.93
N GLN A 74 -1.04 -5.60 8.58
CA GLN A 74 -2.19 -5.35 7.72
C GLN A 74 -1.85 -5.68 6.26
N THR A 75 -0.65 -5.33 5.81
CA THR A 75 -0.14 -5.66 4.47
C THR A 75 -0.05 -7.17 4.28
N LEU A 76 0.50 -7.91 5.25
CA LEU A 76 0.60 -9.36 5.17
C LEU A 76 -0.78 -10.04 5.13
N ARG A 77 -1.74 -9.57 5.95
CA ARG A 77 -3.12 -10.09 5.90
C ARG A 77 -3.80 -9.78 4.56
N TRP A 78 -3.60 -8.57 4.04
CA TRP A 78 -4.11 -8.19 2.72
C TRP A 78 -3.47 -9.04 1.62
N ALA A 79 -2.16 -9.22 1.64
CA ALA A 79 -1.44 -10.04 0.68
C ALA A 79 -1.96 -11.48 0.63
N ALA A 80 -2.34 -12.05 1.77
CA ALA A 80 -2.95 -13.38 1.84
C ALA A 80 -4.33 -13.47 1.16
N THR A 81 -4.97 -12.34 0.82
CA THR A 81 -6.25 -12.31 0.07
C THR A 81 -6.08 -12.14 -1.43
N LEU A 82 -4.85 -11.96 -1.90
CA LEU A 82 -4.57 -11.83 -3.33
C LEU A 82 -4.87 -13.13 -4.08
N PRO A 83 -5.30 -13.05 -5.36
CA PRO A 83 -5.48 -14.24 -6.17
C PRO A 83 -4.16 -14.97 -6.36
N SER A 84 -4.20 -16.30 -6.53
CA SER A 84 -3.02 -17.15 -6.71
C SER A 84 -2.17 -16.81 -7.95
N SER A 85 -2.72 -16.05 -8.89
CA SER A 85 -2.02 -15.52 -10.06
C SER A 85 -1.12 -14.31 -9.74
N ILE A 86 -1.20 -13.75 -8.52
CA ILE A 86 -0.37 -12.62 -8.08
C ILE A 86 0.58 -13.08 -6.98
N HIS A 87 1.87 -12.87 -7.17
CA HIS A 87 2.89 -13.07 -6.16
C HIS A 87 3.09 -11.81 -5.34
N PHE A 88 3.12 -11.95 -4.01
CA PHE A 88 3.47 -10.85 -3.13
C PHE A 88 4.86 -11.08 -2.53
N GLU A 89 5.69 -10.05 -2.57
CA GLU A 89 7.04 -10.03 -2.00
C GLU A 89 7.22 -8.79 -1.14
N GLN A 90 7.70 -8.95 0.09
CA GLN A 90 8.28 -7.83 0.82
C GLN A 90 9.75 -7.71 0.43
N MET A 91 10.23 -6.48 0.26
CA MET A 91 11.57 -6.23 -0.18
C MET A 91 12.16 -5.06 0.61
N PRO A 92 13.31 -5.24 1.28
CA PRO A 92 13.99 -4.14 1.98
C PRO A 92 14.39 -3.05 0.99
N ALA A 93 14.00 -1.79 1.21
CA ALA A 93 14.34 -0.71 0.29
C ALA A 93 15.80 -0.28 0.44
N ALA A 94 16.74 -1.04 -0.11
CA ALA A 94 18.18 -0.75 -0.09
C ALA A 94 18.54 0.40 -1.05
N VAL A 95 18.03 1.60 -0.78
CA VAL A 95 18.26 2.80 -1.62
C VAL A 95 19.60 3.49 -1.38
N GLY A 96 20.44 3.00 -0.47
CA GLY A 96 21.76 3.53 -0.16
C GLY A 96 22.56 2.65 0.81
N LYS A 97 23.82 3.02 1.05
CA LYS A 97 24.76 2.24 1.88
C LYS A 97 24.22 1.85 3.27
N PRO A 98 23.51 2.74 4.02
CA PRO A 98 23.05 2.39 5.37
C PRO A 98 22.07 1.21 5.40
N TRP A 99 21.34 0.95 4.32
CA TRP A 99 20.32 -0.11 4.23
C TRP A 99 20.84 -1.45 3.67
N ILE A 100 22.10 -1.51 3.24
CA ILE A 100 22.68 -2.74 2.65
C ILE A 100 22.70 -3.87 3.69
N SER A 101 23.12 -3.61 4.93
CA SER A 101 23.15 -4.62 6.00
C SER A 101 21.77 -5.16 6.33
N MET A 102 20.76 -4.30 6.34
CA MET A 102 19.36 -4.67 6.50
C MET A 102 18.92 -5.64 5.39
N ALA A 103 19.14 -5.26 4.13
CA ALA A 103 18.75 -6.09 2.98
C ALA A 103 19.49 -7.44 2.96
N GLN A 104 20.81 -7.45 3.25
CA GLN A 104 21.56 -8.68 3.37
C GLN A 104 21.01 -9.61 4.44
N SER A 105 20.67 -9.07 5.61
CA SER A 105 20.13 -9.83 6.72
C SER A 105 18.74 -10.40 6.42
N TYR A 106 17.86 -9.59 5.81
CA TYR A 106 16.55 -10.04 5.37
C TYR A 106 16.66 -11.24 4.42
N PHE A 107 17.45 -11.11 3.35
CA PHE A 107 17.63 -12.20 2.38
C PHE A 107 18.37 -13.40 2.97
N ALA A 108 19.28 -13.19 3.93
CA ALA A 108 19.95 -14.30 4.63
C ALA A 108 18.96 -15.09 5.46
N VAL A 109 18.07 -14.44 6.21
CA VAL A 109 17.02 -15.09 7.00
C VAL A 109 16.00 -15.77 6.08
N ALA A 110 15.61 -15.13 4.98
CA ALA A 110 14.73 -15.72 3.97
C ALA A 110 15.34 -17.00 3.34
N ALA A 111 16.65 -17.04 3.16
CA ALA A 111 17.35 -18.20 2.61
C ALA A 111 17.46 -19.37 3.63
N ILE A 112 17.43 -19.07 4.92
CA ILE A 112 17.40 -20.10 5.99
C ILE A 112 16.00 -20.70 6.05
N ASP A 113 14.98 -19.88 6.24
CA ASP A 113 13.57 -20.26 6.24
C ASP A 113 12.68 -19.03 5.98
N PRO A 114 12.02 -18.92 4.83
CA PRO A 114 11.12 -17.80 4.55
C PRO A 114 9.92 -17.73 5.52
N GLY A 115 9.55 -18.83 6.16
CA GLY A 115 8.44 -18.87 7.14
C GLY A 115 8.71 -18.11 8.43
N ILE A 116 9.97 -17.80 8.74
CA ILE A 116 10.33 -17.04 9.95
C ILE A 116 10.43 -15.54 9.70
N LEU A 117 10.35 -15.07 8.44
CA LEU A 117 10.44 -13.65 8.11
C LEU A 117 9.47 -12.76 8.90
N PRO A 118 8.19 -13.11 9.11
CA PRO A 118 7.29 -12.27 9.90
C PRO A 118 7.77 -12.04 11.35
N ARG A 119 8.46 -13.04 11.93
CA ARG A 119 9.05 -12.91 13.27
C ARG A 119 10.32 -12.07 13.24
N PHE A 120 11.14 -12.25 12.21
CA PHE A 120 12.35 -11.44 11.98
C PHE A 120 12.01 -9.97 11.77
N ASP A 121 10.99 -9.67 10.97
CA ASP A 121 10.50 -8.31 10.76
C ASP A 121 10.02 -7.67 12.06
N SER A 122 9.20 -8.40 12.82
CA SER A 122 8.68 -7.91 14.10
C SER A 122 9.81 -7.56 15.07
N GLU A 123 10.82 -8.44 15.18
CA GLU A 123 11.95 -8.23 16.07
C GLU A 123 12.89 -7.11 15.57
N SER A 124 13.12 -7.03 14.26
CA SER A 124 13.90 -5.95 13.64
C SER A 124 13.25 -4.58 13.82
N PHE A 125 11.92 -4.50 13.66
CA PHE A 125 11.19 -3.27 13.99
C PHE A 125 11.31 -2.90 15.47
N HIS A 126 11.24 -3.88 16.37
CA HIS A 126 11.37 -3.64 17.81
C HIS A 126 12.76 -3.09 18.14
N LEU A 127 13.82 -3.78 17.73
CA LEU A 127 15.20 -3.35 18.01
C LEU A 127 15.47 -1.93 17.46
N VAL A 128 15.06 -1.66 16.23
CA VAL A 128 15.34 -0.36 15.59
C VAL A 128 14.48 0.76 16.16
N GLN A 129 13.20 0.52 16.45
CA GLN A 129 12.27 1.60 16.81
C GLN A 129 12.03 1.75 18.32
N ASP A 130 12.08 0.66 19.09
CA ASP A 130 11.85 0.69 20.52
C ASP A 130 13.19 0.73 21.30
N ASP A 131 14.13 -0.16 20.95
CA ASP A 131 15.44 -0.24 21.62
C ASP A 131 16.44 0.80 21.05
N GLN A 132 16.08 1.50 19.97
CA GLN A 132 16.89 2.53 19.30
C GLN A 132 18.21 2.00 18.76
N ASP A 133 18.28 0.71 18.42
CA ASP A 133 19.45 0.13 17.79
C ASP A 133 19.65 0.71 16.38
N SER A 134 20.91 0.81 15.98
CA SER A 134 21.22 1.39 14.68
C SER A 134 20.76 0.51 13.52
N TYR A 135 19.88 1.03 12.67
CA TYR A 135 19.40 0.36 11.47
C TYR A 135 20.50 0.09 10.42
N SER A 136 21.64 0.74 10.52
CA SER A 136 22.79 0.53 9.64
C SER A 136 23.81 -0.46 10.20
N ASP A 137 23.68 -0.85 11.46
CA ASP A 137 24.58 -1.81 12.10
C ASP A 137 24.14 -3.26 11.81
N PRO A 138 24.95 -4.09 11.18
CA PRO A 138 24.60 -5.49 10.92
C PRO A 138 24.39 -6.31 12.21
N ARG A 139 24.92 -5.87 13.36
CA ARG A 139 24.73 -6.54 14.66
C ARG A 139 23.27 -6.47 15.12
N THR A 140 22.55 -5.39 14.82
CA THR A 140 21.12 -5.25 15.11
C THR A 140 20.33 -6.41 14.50
N TYR A 141 20.59 -6.74 13.25
CA TYR A 141 19.87 -7.81 12.55
C TYR A 141 20.36 -9.22 12.91
N ALA A 142 21.64 -9.35 13.29
CA ALA A 142 22.17 -10.60 13.84
C ALA A 142 21.46 -10.92 15.18
N LEU A 143 21.28 -9.90 16.04
CA LEU A 143 20.53 -10.01 17.30
C LEU A 143 19.06 -10.36 17.04
N ALA A 144 18.41 -9.71 16.05
CA ALA A 144 17.04 -10.04 15.68
C ALA A 144 16.91 -11.51 15.27
N ALA A 145 17.82 -12.01 14.44
CA ALA A 145 17.84 -13.38 14.00
C ALA A 145 18.04 -14.36 15.19
N GLU A 146 18.95 -14.06 16.11
CA GLU A 146 19.22 -14.86 17.31
C GLU A 146 17.97 -14.93 18.22
N LYS A 147 17.33 -13.79 18.48
CA LYS A 147 16.13 -13.71 19.34
C LYS A 147 14.95 -14.52 18.79
N ILE A 148 14.86 -14.72 17.48
CA ILE A 148 13.83 -15.57 16.88
C ILE A 148 14.24 -17.05 16.76
N GLY A 149 15.45 -17.40 17.23
CA GLY A 149 15.94 -18.78 17.31
C GLY A 149 16.84 -19.23 16.14
N VAL A 150 17.29 -18.31 15.29
CA VAL A 150 18.29 -18.64 14.25
C VAL A 150 19.66 -18.79 14.93
N ARG A 151 20.35 -19.90 14.69
CA ARG A 151 21.69 -20.10 15.24
C ARG A 151 22.68 -19.12 14.60
N PRO A 152 23.55 -18.46 15.40
CA PRO A 152 24.54 -17.51 14.87
C PRO A 152 25.40 -18.08 13.73
N ALA A 153 25.77 -19.37 13.81
CA ALA A 153 26.56 -20.03 12.78
C ALA A 153 25.79 -20.11 11.43
N ASP A 154 24.49 -20.43 11.46
CA ASP A 154 23.65 -20.52 10.25
C ASP A 154 23.45 -19.13 9.64
N TYR A 155 23.18 -18.13 10.48
CA TYR A 155 23.06 -16.75 10.04
C TYR A 155 24.33 -16.24 9.35
N LEU A 156 25.51 -16.46 9.97
CA LEU A 156 26.79 -16.06 9.39
C LEU A 156 27.13 -16.83 8.10
N ALA A 157 26.72 -18.11 8.00
CA ALA A 157 26.88 -18.88 6.78
C ALA A 157 25.99 -18.32 5.66
N ALA A 158 24.73 -18.00 5.97
CA ALA A 158 23.79 -17.38 5.02
C ALA A 158 24.28 -16.00 4.56
N MET A 159 24.77 -15.14 5.46
CA MET A 159 25.31 -13.82 5.13
C MET A 159 26.52 -13.90 4.16
N ARG A 160 27.29 -14.97 4.17
CA ARG A 160 28.44 -15.21 3.27
C ARG A 160 28.04 -15.86 1.94
N TYR A 161 26.78 -16.31 1.81
CA TYR A 161 26.29 -17.00 0.62
C TYR A 161 26.19 -16.03 -0.55
N LYS A 162 26.97 -16.27 -1.62
CA LYS A 162 27.07 -15.35 -2.77
C LYS A 162 25.72 -14.93 -3.38
N PRO A 163 24.72 -15.80 -3.53
CA PRO A 163 23.42 -15.39 -4.04
C PRO A 163 22.75 -14.28 -3.25
N ILE A 164 22.98 -14.15 -1.94
CA ILE A 164 22.43 -13.05 -1.12
C ILE A 164 22.92 -11.69 -1.64
N GLN A 165 24.19 -11.59 -2.00
CA GLN A 165 24.73 -10.35 -2.59
C GLN A 165 24.05 -10.01 -3.93
N GLN A 166 23.71 -11.04 -4.72
CA GLN A 166 23.00 -10.83 -5.99
C GLN A 166 21.57 -10.37 -5.75
N LEU A 167 20.89 -10.91 -4.73
CA LEU A 167 19.55 -10.46 -4.33
C LEU A 167 19.56 -9.00 -3.87
N VAL A 168 20.54 -8.59 -3.08
CA VAL A 168 20.68 -7.18 -2.67
C VAL A 168 20.94 -6.26 -3.87
N LEU A 169 21.77 -6.68 -4.81
CA LEU A 169 22.01 -5.90 -6.04
C LEU A 169 20.76 -5.83 -6.92
N GLN A 170 19.97 -6.90 -6.96
CA GLN A 170 18.69 -6.91 -7.66
C GLN A 170 17.70 -5.96 -7.00
N ASP A 171 17.59 -5.98 -5.67
CA ASP A 171 16.76 -5.08 -4.87
C ASP A 171 17.12 -3.61 -5.17
N ILE A 172 18.39 -3.23 -5.05
CA ILE A 172 18.87 -1.88 -5.38
C ILE A 172 18.44 -1.46 -6.79
N ARG A 173 18.52 -2.37 -7.76
CA ARG A 173 18.11 -2.07 -9.15
C ARG A 173 16.60 -1.88 -9.26
N ILE A 174 15.80 -2.70 -8.58
CA ILE A 174 14.34 -2.60 -8.56
C ILE A 174 13.93 -1.28 -7.93
N MET A 175 14.45 -0.97 -6.74
CA MET A 175 14.15 0.28 -6.03
C MET A 175 14.54 1.50 -6.85
N GLY A 176 15.71 1.46 -7.50
CA GLY A 176 16.17 2.53 -8.39
C GLY A 176 15.31 2.70 -9.63
N LYS A 177 14.96 1.60 -10.35
CA LYS A 177 14.09 1.66 -11.53
C LYS A 177 12.67 2.07 -11.17
N ALA A 178 12.15 1.59 -10.05
CA ALA A 178 10.85 2.00 -9.54
C ALA A 178 10.87 3.43 -8.97
N GLY A 179 12.05 4.03 -8.79
CA GLY A 179 12.20 5.38 -8.21
C GLY A 179 11.61 5.45 -6.81
N ILE A 180 11.84 4.45 -5.98
CA ILE A 180 11.37 4.43 -4.58
C ILE A 180 12.14 5.47 -3.79
N ARG A 181 11.41 6.39 -3.15
CA ARG A 181 11.94 7.49 -2.35
C ARG A 181 11.33 7.57 -0.96
N GLN A 182 10.32 6.78 -0.68
CA GLN A 182 9.63 6.70 0.59
C GLN A 182 9.06 5.30 0.81
N THR A 183 8.88 4.94 2.06
CA THR A 183 8.35 3.66 2.50
C THR A 183 7.20 3.87 3.49
N PRO A 184 6.22 2.94 3.54
CA PRO A 184 6.08 1.83 2.62
C PRO A 184 5.63 2.28 1.22
N SER A 185 6.05 1.55 0.19
CA SER A 185 5.56 1.71 -1.19
C SER A 185 5.18 0.35 -1.75
N LEU A 186 4.06 0.26 -2.47
CA LEU A 186 3.74 -0.92 -3.27
C LEU A 186 4.10 -0.66 -4.74
N ILE A 187 4.89 -1.58 -5.31
CA ILE A 187 5.14 -1.65 -6.74
C ILE A 187 4.23 -2.75 -7.28
N ILE A 188 3.25 -2.39 -8.09
CA ILE A 188 2.21 -3.30 -8.56
C ILE A 188 2.46 -3.65 -10.01
N CYS A 189 2.62 -4.94 -10.28
CA CYS A 189 2.84 -5.55 -11.61
C CYS A 189 4.04 -4.94 -12.38
N GLY A 190 5.02 -4.38 -11.67
CA GLY A 190 6.11 -3.65 -12.29
C GLY A 190 5.70 -2.41 -13.09
N ARG A 191 4.44 -1.95 -12.97
CA ARG A 191 3.82 -0.88 -13.76
C ARG A 191 3.38 0.33 -12.93
N TYR A 192 3.00 0.13 -11.67
CA TYR A 192 2.45 1.18 -10.81
C TYR A 192 3.16 1.24 -9.47
N VAL A 193 3.38 2.45 -8.97
CA VAL A 193 3.86 2.67 -7.59
C VAL A 193 2.83 3.51 -6.85
N ILE A 194 2.42 3.03 -5.68
CA ILE A 194 1.56 3.73 -4.75
C ILE A 194 2.19 3.77 -3.36
N THR A 195 1.79 4.76 -2.59
CA THR A 195 2.20 4.96 -1.19
C THR A 195 0.98 5.34 -0.37
N PRO A 196 1.01 5.28 0.95
CA PRO A 196 -0.06 5.84 1.77
C PRO A 196 -0.37 7.31 1.44
N GLY A 197 0.63 8.09 1.07
CA GLY A 197 0.47 9.48 0.61
C GLY A 197 -0.36 9.60 -0.67
N SER A 198 -0.41 8.58 -1.52
CA SER A 198 -1.24 8.55 -2.74
C SER A 198 -2.75 8.67 -2.44
N VAL A 199 -3.15 8.36 -1.22
CA VAL A 199 -4.53 8.36 -0.74
C VAL A 199 -4.68 9.17 0.55
N GLN A 200 -3.82 10.18 0.74
CA GLN A 200 -3.83 11.09 1.89
C GLN A 200 -3.77 10.37 3.25
N GLY A 201 -3.05 9.25 3.32
CA GLY A 201 -2.89 8.46 4.54
C GLY A 201 -4.08 7.54 4.89
N ASN A 202 -5.09 7.44 4.04
CA ASN A 202 -6.20 6.52 4.26
C ASN A 202 -5.80 5.09 3.87
N TYR A 203 -5.47 4.27 4.87
CA TYR A 203 -4.99 2.90 4.65
C TYR A 203 -6.04 1.97 4.02
N SER A 204 -7.33 2.19 4.28
CA SER A 204 -8.39 1.42 3.61
C SER A 204 -8.40 1.71 2.10
N LEU A 205 -8.32 2.98 1.71
CA LEU A 205 -8.21 3.38 0.30
C LEU A 205 -6.90 2.93 -0.32
N TYR A 206 -5.81 2.83 0.45
CA TYR A 206 -4.52 2.33 -0.03
C TYR A 206 -4.60 0.90 -0.54
N PHE A 207 -5.20 -0.01 0.24
CA PHE A 207 -5.39 -1.39 -0.19
C PHE A 207 -6.48 -1.56 -1.25
N GLN A 208 -7.53 -0.72 -1.22
CA GLN A 208 -8.53 -0.69 -2.31
C GLN A 208 -7.90 -0.29 -3.63
N LEU A 209 -7.05 0.74 -3.63
CA LEU A 209 -6.30 1.17 -4.81
C LEU A 209 -5.33 0.07 -5.29
N ALA A 210 -4.64 -0.61 -4.36
CA ALA A 210 -3.78 -1.73 -4.69
C ALA A 210 -4.56 -2.87 -5.38
N ASN A 211 -5.74 -3.22 -4.86
CA ASN A 211 -6.62 -4.23 -5.47
C ASN A 211 -7.09 -3.81 -6.87
N ALA A 212 -7.51 -2.55 -7.04
CA ALA A 212 -7.96 -2.04 -8.34
C ALA A 212 -6.84 -2.11 -9.40
N LEU A 213 -5.62 -1.71 -9.02
CA LEU A 213 -4.46 -1.78 -9.92
C LEU A 213 -4.04 -3.22 -10.22
N ALA A 214 -4.07 -4.13 -9.23
CA ALA A 214 -3.79 -5.54 -9.44
C ALA A 214 -4.82 -6.19 -10.38
N SER A 215 -6.11 -5.91 -10.19
CA SER A 215 -7.18 -6.40 -11.08
C SER A 215 -7.02 -5.87 -12.51
N HIS A 216 -6.60 -4.62 -12.65
CA HIS A 216 -6.32 -4.03 -13.97
C HIS A 216 -5.16 -4.77 -14.66
N CYS A 217 -4.07 -5.05 -13.93
CA CYS A 217 -2.93 -5.83 -14.47
C CYS A 217 -3.35 -7.22 -14.93
N ILE A 218 -4.13 -7.94 -14.13
CA ILE A 218 -4.60 -9.29 -14.49
C ILE A 218 -5.41 -9.23 -15.78
N SER A 219 -6.28 -8.24 -15.93
CA SER A 219 -7.11 -8.06 -17.13
C SER A 219 -6.26 -7.74 -18.37
N GLU A 220 -5.24 -6.89 -18.24
CA GLU A 220 -4.32 -6.56 -19.34
C GLU A 220 -3.48 -7.77 -19.75
N ASN A 221 -2.93 -8.54 -18.83
CA ASN A 221 -2.13 -9.72 -19.11
C ASN A 221 -2.94 -10.79 -19.87
N HIS A 222 -4.23 -10.98 -19.51
CA HIS A 222 -5.12 -11.90 -20.23
C HIS A 222 -5.46 -11.44 -21.67
N LEU A 223 -5.37 -10.15 -21.95
CA LEU A 223 -5.59 -9.63 -23.32
C LEU A 223 -4.34 -9.81 -24.17
N GLU A 224 -3.15 -9.62 -23.60
CA GLU A 224 -1.87 -9.83 -24.29
C GLU A 224 -1.67 -11.30 -24.68
N ASP A 225 -2.04 -12.27 -23.82
CA ASP A 225 -1.96 -13.71 -24.10
C ASP A 225 -2.89 -14.19 -25.22
N LYS A 226 -3.92 -13.43 -25.57
CA LYS A 226 -4.91 -13.77 -26.63
C LYS A 226 -4.62 -13.13 -27.97
N THR A 227 -3.56 -12.33 -28.05
CA THR A 227 -3.18 -11.70 -29.33
C THR A 227 -2.11 -12.57 -29.98
N PRO A 228 -2.40 -13.22 -31.14
CA PRO A 228 -1.48 -14.12 -31.86
C PRO A 228 -0.27 -13.39 -32.44
#